data_3d2b4b04565baa1a4c684f4b25d63301
#
_entry.id   3d2b4b04565baa1a4c684f4b25d63301
#
_cell.length_a   1.000
_cell.length_b   1.000
_cell.length_c   1.000
_cell.angle_alpha   90.00
_cell.angle_beta   90.00
_cell.angle_gamma   90.00
#
_symmetry.space_group_name_H-M   'P 1'
#
loop_
_entity.id
_entity.type
_entity.pdbx_description
1 polymer ?
#
loop_
_entity_poly.entity_id
_entity_poly.type
_entity_poly.pdbx_seq_one_letter_code
_entity_poly.pdbx_strand_id
1 'polypeptide(L)'
;MLKTNVYNMSGKLVGEIELPEAVFGIEPNEAAVHDAVKNHLANKRQGTQSALTRAEVSGGGRKPWRQKGTGRARQGSTRAPQWTHGGIVFAPKPRDYSYSLNKKAKRLALKSVLSAKASEQAVVVIDEIKMDAPKTKTFAQFLNAVGCTTKTLVVTAAADQNVVRSGRNIEGCEVTFANLLNTYDVLHADKLVVDQAALQKIQEVFA
;
A
#
# COMPACT_ATOMS: atom_id res chain seq x y z
N MET A 1 -10.77 28.29 -3.67
CA MET A 1 -9.32 27.98 -3.63
C MET A 1 -8.95 27.45 -2.26
N LEU A 2 -8.45 26.23 -2.20
CA LEU A 2 -8.00 25.61 -0.94
C LEU A 2 -6.62 26.18 -0.58
N LYS A 3 -6.52 26.85 0.58
CA LYS A 3 -5.24 27.36 1.11
C LYS A 3 -4.76 26.49 2.25
N THR A 4 -3.47 26.31 2.36
CA THR A 4 -2.82 25.60 3.47
C THR A 4 -1.60 26.36 3.96
N ASN A 5 -1.29 26.18 5.23
CA ASN A 5 -0.13 26.79 5.85
C ASN A 5 1.16 26.08 5.45
N VAL A 6 2.22 26.86 5.24
CA VAL A 6 3.57 26.35 4.97
C VAL A 6 4.40 26.50 6.25
N TYR A 7 4.99 25.41 6.69
CA TYR A 7 5.82 25.36 7.87
C TYR A 7 7.30 25.08 7.49
N ASN A 8 8.21 25.45 8.35
CA ASN A 8 9.59 24.98 8.26
C ASN A 8 9.79 23.68 9.07
N MET A 9 10.94 23.05 8.96
CA MET A 9 11.27 21.84 9.72
C MET A 9 11.25 22.02 11.25
N SER A 10 11.23 23.25 11.76
CA SER A 10 11.09 23.56 13.20
C SER A 10 9.64 23.75 13.64
N GLY A 11 8.65 23.56 12.74
CA GLY A 11 7.23 23.76 13.02
C GLY A 11 6.77 25.22 13.04
N LYS A 12 7.62 26.17 12.61
CA LYS A 12 7.23 27.58 12.53
C LYS A 12 6.51 27.86 11.20
N LEU A 13 5.44 28.65 11.26
CA LEU A 13 4.73 29.13 10.08
C LEU A 13 5.63 30.07 9.28
N VAL A 14 5.80 29.77 7.99
CA VAL A 14 6.57 30.58 7.03
C VAL A 14 5.64 31.39 6.13
N GLY A 15 4.50 30.84 5.74
CA GLY A 15 3.55 31.48 4.84
C GLY A 15 2.33 30.62 4.56
N GLU A 16 1.60 30.99 3.53
CA GLU A 16 0.44 30.25 3.01
C GLU A 16 0.67 29.92 1.53
N ILE A 17 0.19 28.77 1.09
CA ILE A 17 0.22 28.35 -0.31
C ILE A 17 -1.15 27.89 -0.77
N GLU A 18 -1.46 28.13 -2.03
CA GLU A 18 -2.68 27.63 -2.65
C GLU A 18 -2.46 26.23 -3.21
N LEU A 19 -3.35 25.31 -2.85
CA LEU A 19 -3.34 23.95 -3.39
C LEU A 19 -3.97 23.95 -4.80
N PRO A 20 -3.37 23.28 -5.80
CA PRO A 20 -3.91 23.17 -7.16
C PRO A 20 -5.28 22.50 -7.17
N GLU A 21 -6.34 23.22 -7.58
CA GLU A 21 -7.71 22.70 -7.63
C GLU A 21 -7.85 21.47 -8.55
N ALA A 22 -7.08 21.41 -9.63
CA ALA A 22 -7.08 20.28 -10.57
C ALA A 22 -6.66 18.94 -9.93
N VAL A 23 -6.00 18.97 -8.75
CA VAL A 23 -5.52 17.80 -8.03
C VAL A 23 -6.18 17.64 -6.67
N PHE A 24 -6.37 18.73 -5.93
CA PHE A 24 -6.84 18.74 -4.54
C PHE A 24 -8.30 19.23 -4.38
N GLY A 25 -8.94 19.69 -5.46
CA GLY A 25 -10.27 20.28 -5.43
C GLY A 25 -11.34 19.47 -6.17
N ILE A 26 -11.09 18.23 -6.55
CA ILE A 26 -12.08 17.41 -7.23
C ILE A 26 -13.04 16.75 -6.24
N GLU A 27 -14.25 16.43 -6.70
CA GLU A 27 -15.19 15.61 -5.95
C GLU A 27 -14.65 14.17 -5.82
N PRO A 28 -14.50 13.64 -4.58
CA PRO A 28 -13.94 12.30 -4.38
C PRO A 28 -14.82 11.20 -4.97
N ASN A 29 -14.22 10.30 -5.76
CA ASN A 29 -14.88 9.12 -6.31
C ASN A 29 -14.47 7.87 -5.52
N GLU A 30 -15.31 7.47 -4.56
CA GLU A 30 -15.06 6.33 -3.67
C GLU A 30 -14.89 5.01 -4.42
N ALA A 31 -15.67 4.77 -5.48
CA ALA A 31 -15.58 3.54 -6.27
C ALA A 31 -14.20 3.41 -6.95
N ALA A 32 -13.69 4.49 -7.54
CA ALA A 32 -12.36 4.50 -8.14
C ALA A 32 -11.25 4.28 -7.11
N VAL A 33 -11.37 4.86 -5.92
CA VAL A 33 -10.45 4.66 -4.80
C VAL A 33 -10.45 3.21 -4.34
N HIS A 34 -11.63 2.62 -4.11
CA HIS A 34 -11.78 1.21 -3.73
C HIS A 34 -11.13 0.27 -4.75
N ASP A 35 -11.38 0.48 -6.04
CA ASP A 35 -10.80 -0.35 -7.10
C ASP A 35 -9.27 -0.22 -7.16
N ALA A 36 -8.73 0.98 -6.95
CA ALA A 36 -7.28 1.20 -6.91
C ALA A 36 -6.63 0.50 -5.70
N VAL A 37 -7.24 0.57 -4.52
CA VAL A 37 -6.77 -0.13 -3.32
C VAL A 37 -6.83 -1.64 -3.51
N LYS A 38 -7.95 -2.17 -4.02
CA LYS A 38 -8.12 -3.59 -4.32
C LYS A 38 -7.07 -4.10 -5.34
N ASN A 39 -6.81 -3.31 -6.39
CA ASN A 39 -5.77 -3.61 -7.36
C ASN A 39 -4.37 -3.63 -6.72
N HIS A 40 -4.04 -2.62 -5.90
CA HIS A 40 -2.75 -2.55 -5.21
C HIS A 40 -2.53 -3.78 -4.32
N LEU A 41 -3.51 -4.15 -3.50
CA LEU A 41 -3.43 -5.31 -2.61
C LEU A 41 -3.37 -6.63 -3.38
N ALA A 42 -4.10 -6.77 -4.49
CA ALA A 42 -4.04 -7.95 -5.33
C ALA A 42 -2.67 -8.12 -5.98
N ASN A 43 -2.08 -7.04 -6.50
CA ASN A 43 -0.76 -7.05 -7.11
C ASN A 43 0.39 -7.32 -6.11
N LYS A 44 0.15 -7.07 -4.81
CA LYS A 44 1.11 -7.37 -3.74
C LYS A 44 1.09 -8.85 -3.32
N ARG A 45 0.05 -9.61 -3.69
CA ARG A 45 -0.04 -11.03 -3.35
C ARG A 45 0.94 -11.86 -4.16
N GLN A 46 1.75 -12.67 -3.49
CA GLN A 46 2.75 -13.54 -4.12
C GLN A 46 2.14 -14.75 -4.82
N GLY A 47 1.02 -15.30 -4.32
CA GLY A 47 0.29 -16.39 -4.94
C GLY A 47 0.98 -17.76 -4.95
N THR A 48 1.93 -18.01 -4.07
CA THR A 48 2.77 -19.25 -4.04
C THR A 48 2.14 -20.39 -3.23
N GLN A 49 0.88 -20.26 -2.78
CA GLN A 49 0.19 -21.34 -2.09
C GLN A 49 0.09 -22.60 -2.95
N SER A 50 0.45 -23.75 -2.38
CA SER A 50 0.36 -25.05 -3.08
C SER A 50 0.04 -26.15 -2.11
N ALA A 51 -0.85 -27.06 -2.52
CA ALA A 51 -1.11 -28.29 -1.80
C ALA A 51 -1.25 -29.46 -2.81
N LEU A 52 -1.02 -30.66 -2.35
CA LEU A 52 -1.05 -31.85 -3.20
C LEU A 52 -2.47 -32.41 -3.32
N THR A 53 -2.90 -32.64 -4.55
CA THR A 53 -4.11 -33.40 -4.85
C THR A 53 -3.87 -34.91 -4.64
N ARG A 54 -4.94 -35.69 -4.60
CA ARG A 54 -4.87 -37.14 -4.52
C ARG A 54 -3.96 -37.77 -5.58
N ALA A 55 -3.87 -37.20 -6.78
CA ALA A 55 -3.03 -37.69 -7.86
C ALA A 55 -1.54 -37.45 -7.61
N GLU A 56 -1.22 -36.36 -6.92
CA GLU A 56 0.16 -35.89 -6.70
C GLU A 56 0.79 -36.45 -5.42
N VAL A 57 -0.01 -36.87 -4.44
CA VAL A 57 0.49 -37.48 -3.21
C VAL A 57 1.16 -38.80 -3.53
N SER A 58 2.34 -39.05 -2.96
CA SER A 58 3.08 -40.28 -3.12
C SER A 58 2.36 -41.48 -2.46
N GLY A 59 2.51 -42.67 -3.02
CA GLY A 59 1.97 -43.93 -2.49
C GLY A 59 0.62 -44.34 -3.07
N GLY A 60 -0.08 -45.28 -2.43
CA GLY A 60 -1.48 -45.64 -2.69
C GLY A 60 -1.80 -46.31 -4.03
N GLY A 61 -0.84 -46.85 -4.76
CA GLY A 61 -1.06 -47.53 -6.05
C GLY A 61 -1.85 -48.83 -5.96
N ARG A 62 -2.01 -49.40 -4.76
CA ARG A 62 -2.74 -50.65 -4.51
C ARG A 62 -3.99 -50.37 -3.71
N LYS A 63 -5.12 -51.10 -4.01
CA LYS A 63 -6.34 -51.07 -3.21
C LYS A 63 -6.04 -51.63 -1.80
N PRO A 64 -6.39 -50.94 -0.70
CA PRO A 64 -6.06 -51.33 0.65
C PRO A 64 -6.57 -52.74 1.04
N TRP A 65 -7.78 -53.09 0.62
CA TRP A 65 -8.42 -54.41 0.86
C TRP A 65 -9.46 -54.69 -0.23
N ARG A 66 -9.91 -55.96 -0.30
CA ARG A 66 -10.96 -56.40 -1.23
C ARG A 66 -12.27 -55.72 -0.99
N GLN A 67 -13.12 -55.65 -2.02
CA GLN A 67 -14.38 -54.88 -2.04
C GLN A 67 -15.43 -55.37 -1.02
N LYS A 68 -15.47 -56.66 -0.72
CA LYS A 68 -16.42 -57.32 0.19
C LYS A 68 -15.70 -58.37 1.07
N GLY A 69 -16.36 -58.76 2.20
CA GLY A 69 -15.85 -59.85 3.06
C GLY A 69 -14.73 -59.46 4.04
N THR A 70 -14.57 -58.14 4.34
CA THR A 70 -13.55 -57.65 5.30
C THR A 70 -14.17 -57.01 6.55
N GLY A 71 -15.49 -56.80 6.60
CA GLY A 71 -16.17 -56.05 7.70
C GLY A 71 -15.79 -54.54 7.76
N ARG A 72 -14.97 -54.06 6.87
CA ARG A 72 -14.48 -52.66 6.83
C ARG A 72 -15.20 -51.86 5.77
N ALA A 73 -15.18 -50.51 5.93
CA ALA A 73 -15.66 -49.58 4.89
C ALA A 73 -14.90 -49.79 3.59
N ARG A 74 -15.60 -49.65 2.47
CA ARG A 74 -14.96 -49.78 1.12
C ARG A 74 -14.01 -48.65 0.87
N GLN A 75 -12.76 -48.98 0.48
CA GLN A 75 -11.70 -48.01 0.18
C GLN A 75 -11.02 -48.34 -1.14
N GLY A 76 -10.75 -47.33 -1.94
CA GLY A 76 -10.07 -47.46 -3.23
C GLY A 76 -8.60 -47.12 -3.18
N SER A 77 -8.19 -46.20 -2.31
CA SER A 77 -6.81 -45.74 -2.21
C SER A 77 -6.56 -45.12 -0.83
N THR A 78 -5.35 -45.28 -0.31
CA THR A 78 -4.86 -44.65 0.92
C THR A 78 -4.56 -43.15 0.74
N ARG A 79 -4.46 -42.67 -0.50
CA ARG A 79 -4.29 -41.25 -0.82
C ARG A 79 -5.60 -40.45 -0.90
N ALA A 80 -6.73 -41.11 -0.64
CA ALA A 80 -8.03 -40.41 -0.68
C ALA A 80 -8.13 -39.37 0.45
N PRO A 81 -8.90 -38.27 0.27
CA PRO A 81 -8.93 -37.16 1.21
C PRO A 81 -9.36 -37.50 2.64
N GLN A 82 -10.13 -38.58 2.82
CA GLN A 82 -10.56 -39.07 4.12
C GLN A 82 -9.47 -39.80 4.91
N TRP A 83 -8.33 -40.08 4.30
CA TRP A 83 -7.20 -40.71 4.96
C TRP A 83 -6.21 -39.69 5.50
N THR A 84 -5.63 -39.99 6.65
CA THR A 84 -4.48 -39.23 7.17
C THR A 84 -3.36 -39.25 6.15
N HIS A 85 -2.78 -38.11 5.86
CA HIS A 85 -1.80 -37.89 4.78
C HIS A 85 -2.33 -38.13 3.35
N GLY A 86 -3.65 -38.20 3.15
CA GLY A 86 -4.28 -38.18 1.83
C GLY A 86 -4.20 -36.81 1.16
N GLY A 87 -4.54 -36.74 -0.14
CA GLY A 87 -4.57 -35.49 -0.87
C GLY A 87 -5.76 -34.61 -0.57
N ILE A 88 -5.64 -33.32 -0.87
CA ILE A 88 -6.72 -32.34 -0.76
C ILE A 88 -7.55 -32.36 -2.06
N VAL A 89 -8.89 -32.34 -1.95
CA VAL A 89 -9.78 -32.45 -3.14
C VAL A 89 -9.61 -31.26 -4.07
N PHE A 90 -9.75 -30.04 -3.53
CA PHE A 90 -9.53 -28.78 -4.23
C PHE A 90 -8.27 -28.10 -3.71
N ALA A 91 -7.12 -28.76 -3.93
CA ALA A 91 -5.84 -28.26 -3.49
C ALA A 91 -5.54 -26.90 -4.14
N PRO A 92 -5.17 -25.87 -3.36
CA PRO A 92 -4.74 -24.61 -3.92
C PRO A 92 -3.48 -24.83 -4.78
N LYS A 93 -3.41 -24.13 -5.91
CA LYS A 93 -2.24 -24.12 -6.78
C LYS A 93 -1.68 -22.71 -6.90
N PRO A 94 -0.39 -22.54 -7.15
CA PRO A 94 0.19 -21.24 -7.42
C PRO A 94 -0.55 -20.55 -8.57
N ARG A 95 -0.90 -19.27 -8.34
CA ARG A 95 -1.55 -18.45 -9.36
C ARG A 95 -1.14 -17.00 -9.24
N ASP A 96 -1.18 -16.29 -10.35
CA ASP A 96 -1.03 -14.85 -10.40
C ASP A 96 -2.36 -14.16 -10.04
N TYR A 97 -2.30 -13.16 -9.16
CA TYR A 97 -3.43 -12.32 -8.75
C TYR A 97 -3.34 -10.92 -9.36
N SER A 98 -2.28 -10.63 -10.10
CA SER A 98 -2.04 -9.29 -10.63
C SER A 98 -3.01 -8.97 -11.77
N TYR A 99 -3.45 -7.72 -11.79
CA TYR A 99 -4.20 -7.14 -12.89
C TYR A 99 -3.95 -5.64 -12.98
N SER A 100 -4.23 -5.03 -14.11
CA SER A 100 -4.01 -3.61 -14.33
C SER A 100 -5.32 -2.84 -14.44
N LEU A 101 -5.35 -1.64 -13.86
CA LEU A 101 -6.40 -0.64 -14.07
C LEU A 101 -6.01 0.36 -15.16
N ASN A 102 -7.00 0.95 -15.80
CA ASN A 102 -6.79 2.02 -16.78
C ASN A 102 -6.08 3.23 -16.13
N LYS A 103 -5.16 3.87 -16.88
CA LYS A 103 -4.40 5.04 -16.39
C LYS A 103 -5.32 6.17 -15.89
N LYS A 104 -6.43 6.46 -16.61
CA LYS A 104 -7.41 7.48 -16.21
C LYS A 104 -8.06 7.16 -14.86
N ALA A 105 -8.43 5.88 -14.62
CA ALA A 105 -9.03 5.44 -13.35
C ALA A 105 -8.04 5.57 -12.18
N LYS A 106 -6.76 5.18 -12.38
CA LYS A 106 -5.71 5.35 -11.36
C LYS A 106 -5.49 6.81 -11.00
N ARG A 107 -5.45 7.71 -12.00
CA ARG A 107 -5.30 9.15 -11.78
C ARG A 107 -6.50 9.73 -11.03
N LEU A 108 -7.73 9.36 -11.42
CA LEU A 108 -8.94 9.80 -10.74
C LEU A 108 -8.93 9.33 -9.26
N ALA A 109 -8.56 8.10 -8.99
CA ALA A 109 -8.46 7.56 -7.64
C ALA A 109 -7.45 8.35 -6.78
N LEU A 110 -6.26 8.63 -7.32
CA LEU A 110 -5.24 9.39 -6.60
C LEU A 110 -5.70 10.83 -6.31
N LYS A 111 -6.24 11.54 -7.31
CA LYS A 111 -6.80 12.89 -7.13
C LYS A 111 -7.92 12.89 -6.09
N SER A 112 -8.80 11.88 -6.11
CA SER A 112 -9.90 11.73 -5.14
C SER A 112 -9.39 11.64 -3.70
N VAL A 113 -8.35 10.84 -3.46
CA VAL A 113 -7.76 10.69 -2.11
C VAL A 113 -7.03 11.96 -1.69
N LEU A 114 -6.30 12.61 -2.60
CA LEU A 114 -5.63 13.89 -2.31
C LEU A 114 -6.63 15.00 -1.97
N SER A 115 -7.77 15.06 -2.68
CA SER A 115 -8.84 16.01 -2.40
C SER A 115 -9.53 15.74 -1.05
N ALA A 116 -9.74 14.46 -0.70
CA ALA A 116 -10.27 14.07 0.61
C ALA A 116 -9.30 14.50 1.73
N LYS A 117 -8.00 14.23 1.59
CA LYS A 117 -6.98 14.65 2.57
C LYS A 117 -6.88 16.17 2.70
N ALA A 118 -7.06 16.92 1.63
CA ALA A 118 -7.08 18.37 1.67
C ALA A 118 -8.33 18.90 2.40
N SER A 119 -9.52 18.32 2.18
CA SER A 119 -10.76 18.69 2.87
C SER A 119 -10.72 18.37 4.37
N GLU A 120 -10.03 17.29 4.77
CA GLU A 120 -9.79 16.89 6.16
C GLU A 120 -8.71 17.72 6.86
N GLN A 121 -8.09 18.69 6.17
CA GLN A 121 -6.93 19.46 6.65
C GLN A 121 -5.76 18.55 7.12
N ALA A 122 -5.63 17.39 6.46
CA ALA A 122 -4.59 16.42 6.75
C ALA A 122 -3.30 16.62 5.92
N VAL A 123 -3.31 17.61 5.02
CA VAL A 123 -2.15 17.99 4.20
C VAL A 123 -1.37 19.09 4.90
N VAL A 124 -0.10 18.84 5.14
CA VAL A 124 0.85 19.79 5.75
C VAL A 124 1.96 20.07 4.74
N VAL A 125 2.17 21.34 4.41
CA VAL A 125 3.21 21.73 3.45
C VAL A 125 4.43 22.24 4.21
N ILE A 126 5.61 21.78 3.79
CA ILE A 126 6.90 22.20 4.33
C ILE A 126 7.66 22.97 3.26
N ASP A 127 8.33 24.03 3.65
CA ASP A 127 9.13 24.86 2.75
C ASP A 127 10.23 24.06 2.05
N GLU A 128 11.12 23.44 2.84
CA GLU A 128 12.17 22.54 2.32
C GLU A 128 12.41 21.41 3.34
N ILE A 129 12.46 20.15 2.83
CA ILE A 129 12.83 18.98 3.62
C ILE A 129 14.24 18.56 3.24
N LYS A 130 15.23 18.96 4.03
CA LYS A 130 16.65 18.66 3.78
C LYS A 130 17.35 18.14 5.01
N MET A 131 18.16 17.11 4.82
CA MET A 131 18.96 16.50 5.87
C MET A 131 20.43 16.40 5.43
N ASP A 132 21.32 17.08 6.14
CA ASP A 132 22.77 17.03 5.83
C ASP A 132 23.36 15.64 6.10
N ALA A 133 22.86 14.95 7.13
CA ALA A 133 23.24 13.58 7.47
C ALA A 133 21.99 12.76 7.90
N PRO A 134 21.98 11.43 7.69
CA PRO A 134 20.88 10.59 8.10
C PRO A 134 20.82 10.48 9.64
N LYS A 135 19.83 11.12 10.27
CA LYS A 135 19.60 11.12 11.73
C LYS A 135 18.12 10.96 12.04
N THR A 136 17.72 9.80 12.55
CA THR A 136 16.33 9.50 12.94
C THR A 136 15.81 10.41 14.04
N LYS A 137 16.63 10.75 15.04
CA LYS A 137 16.25 11.64 16.15
C LYS A 137 15.82 13.02 15.66
N THR A 138 16.59 13.62 14.76
CA THR A 138 16.28 14.96 14.20
C THR A 138 15.01 14.91 13.36
N PHE A 139 14.83 13.84 12.59
CA PHE A 139 13.62 13.65 11.78
C PHE A 139 12.37 13.42 12.63
N ALA A 140 12.46 12.65 13.72
CA ALA A 140 11.38 12.48 14.68
C ALA A 140 11.01 13.80 15.38
N GLN A 141 12.00 14.63 15.74
CA GLN A 141 11.76 15.98 16.29
C GLN A 141 11.03 16.88 15.28
N PHE A 142 11.40 16.83 14.01
CA PHE A 142 10.69 17.53 12.94
C PHE A 142 9.22 17.10 12.85
N LEU A 143 8.94 15.79 12.76
CA LEU A 143 7.56 15.28 12.68
C LEU A 143 6.72 15.71 13.89
N ASN A 144 7.29 15.65 15.09
CA ASN A 144 6.63 16.11 16.32
C ASN A 144 6.36 17.63 16.31
N ALA A 145 7.30 18.44 15.82
CA ALA A 145 7.15 19.88 15.72
C ALA A 145 6.03 20.31 14.79
N VAL A 146 5.79 19.53 13.73
CA VAL A 146 4.73 19.75 12.75
C VAL A 146 3.41 19.07 13.15
N GLY A 147 3.37 18.38 14.31
CA GLY A 147 2.15 17.71 14.82
C GLY A 147 1.81 16.42 14.09
N CYS A 148 2.79 15.77 13.47
CA CYS A 148 2.64 14.50 12.75
C CYS A 148 3.12 13.33 13.61
N THR A 149 2.30 12.92 14.60
CA THR A 149 2.62 11.85 15.57
C THR A 149 1.98 10.51 15.24
N THR A 150 1.08 10.47 14.26
CA THR A 150 0.39 9.27 13.78
C THR A 150 1.00 8.81 12.46
N LYS A 151 0.30 7.94 11.73
CA LYS A 151 0.75 7.49 10.42
C LYS A 151 0.96 8.65 9.46
N THR A 152 2.18 8.88 9.07
CA THR A 152 2.59 10.03 8.26
C THR A 152 3.28 9.59 6.98
N LEU A 153 2.80 10.09 5.85
CA LEU A 153 3.47 9.96 4.56
C LEU A 153 4.20 11.25 4.24
N VAL A 154 5.52 11.18 4.13
CA VAL A 154 6.36 12.32 3.74
C VAL A 154 6.69 12.22 2.26
N VAL A 155 6.40 13.29 1.52
CA VAL A 155 6.57 13.34 0.06
C VAL A 155 7.60 14.42 -0.29
N THR A 156 8.72 14.00 -0.88
CA THR A 156 9.78 14.89 -1.36
C THR A 156 9.73 15.06 -2.88
N ALA A 157 10.31 16.13 -3.39
CA ALA A 157 10.36 16.40 -4.83
C ALA A 157 11.21 15.37 -5.60
N ALA A 158 12.29 14.89 -5.00
CA ALA A 158 13.20 13.88 -5.55
C ALA A 158 13.63 12.92 -4.46
N ALA A 159 14.21 11.80 -4.86
CA ALA A 159 14.76 10.83 -3.92
C ALA A 159 15.98 11.42 -3.18
N ASP A 160 15.81 11.77 -1.92
CA ASP A 160 16.91 12.14 -1.01
C ASP A 160 17.20 10.97 -0.08
N GLN A 161 18.39 10.37 -0.25
CA GLN A 161 18.79 9.21 0.56
C GLN A 161 18.90 9.52 2.05
N ASN A 162 19.29 10.75 2.42
CA ASN A 162 19.42 11.16 3.83
C ASN A 162 18.04 11.24 4.49
N VAL A 163 17.05 11.82 3.79
CA VAL A 163 15.67 11.92 4.25
C VAL A 163 15.05 10.51 4.37
N VAL A 164 15.18 9.67 3.35
CA VAL A 164 14.66 8.30 3.36
C VAL A 164 15.26 7.47 4.49
N ARG A 165 16.60 7.51 4.68
CA ARG A 165 17.28 6.79 5.77
C ARG A 165 16.89 7.30 7.14
N SER A 166 16.60 8.60 7.28
CA SER A 166 16.17 9.21 8.54
C SER A 166 14.75 8.83 8.93
N GLY A 167 13.83 8.73 7.96
CA GLY A 167 12.41 8.45 8.20
C GLY A 167 12.06 6.97 8.29
N ARG A 168 12.67 6.09 7.48
CA ARG A 168 12.26 4.68 7.33
C ARG A 168 12.28 3.83 8.60
N ASN A 169 13.04 4.23 9.63
CA ASN A 169 13.12 3.52 10.91
C ASN A 169 12.10 4.02 11.95
N ILE A 170 11.33 5.04 11.63
CA ILE A 170 10.30 5.58 12.52
C ILE A 170 9.00 4.82 12.25
N GLU A 171 8.42 4.22 13.27
CA GLU A 171 7.15 3.52 13.16
C GLU A 171 6.04 4.48 12.70
N GLY A 172 5.25 4.04 11.73
CA GLY A 172 4.16 4.84 11.15
C GLY A 172 4.63 5.95 10.19
N CYS A 173 5.94 6.12 9.96
CA CYS A 173 6.45 7.09 9.00
C CYS A 173 6.91 6.41 7.72
N GLU A 174 6.35 6.83 6.60
CA GLU A 174 6.76 6.41 5.27
C GLU A 174 7.27 7.61 4.47
N VAL A 175 8.36 7.43 3.74
CA VAL A 175 8.98 8.49 2.93
C VAL A 175 8.95 8.06 1.47
N THR A 176 8.33 8.88 0.64
CA THR A 176 8.24 8.66 -0.81
C THR A 176 8.59 9.95 -1.56
N PHE A 177 8.61 9.92 -2.89
CA PHE A 177 8.76 11.11 -3.70
C PHE A 177 7.62 11.23 -4.72
N ALA A 178 7.39 12.45 -5.20
CA ALA A 178 6.20 12.84 -5.97
C ALA A 178 5.84 11.86 -7.12
N ASN A 179 6.84 11.34 -7.85
CA ASN A 179 6.62 10.45 -8.98
C ASN A 179 6.16 9.03 -8.60
N LEU A 180 6.42 8.58 -7.37
CA LEU A 180 6.02 7.26 -6.86
C LEU A 180 4.76 7.30 -5.99
N LEU A 181 4.16 8.48 -5.84
CA LEU A 181 2.95 8.65 -5.06
C LEU A 181 1.83 7.73 -5.58
N ASN A 182 1.23 6.95 -4.68
CA ASN A 182 0.15 6.03 -5.01
C ASN A 182 -1.05 6.22 -4.08
N THR A 183 -2.20 5.76 -4.53
CA THR A 183 -3.49 5.92 -3.83
C THR A 183 -3.49 5.20 -2.47
N TYR A 184 -2.85 4.03 -2.38
CA TYR A 184 -2.86 3.22 -1.17
C TYR A 184 -2.08 3.89 -0.03
N ASP A 185 -0.87 4.37 -0.29
CA ASP A 185 -0.01 4.99 0.72
C ASP A 185 -0.63 6.31 1.24
N VAL A 186 -1.19 7.13 0.33
CA VAL A 186 -1.89 8.38 0.71
C VAL A 186 -3.12 8.09 1.57
N LEU A 187 -3.91 7.06 1.23
CA LEU A 187 -5.09 6.68 2.00
C LEU A 187 -4.72 6.09 3.36
N HIS A 188 -3.64 5.29 3.43
CA HIS A 188 -3.18 4.63 4.64
C HIS A 188 -2.59 5.60 5.68
N ALA A 189 -2.01 6.72 5.22
CA ALA A 189 -1.49 7.76 6.09
C ALA A 189 -2.60 8.62 6.67
N ASP A 190 -2.49 9.00 7.94
CA ASP A 190 -3.39 9.97 8.59
C ASP A 190 -3.01 11.40 8.17
N LYS A 191 -1.72 11.70 8.09
CA LYS A 191 -1.16 13.00 7.69
C LYS A 191 -0.28 12.85 6.45
N LEU A 192 -0.42 13.81 5.54
CA LEU A 192 0.40 13.93 4.34
C LEU A 192 1.30 15.15 4.48
N VAL A 193 2.60 14.94 4.61
CA VAL A 193 3.61 16.00 4.67
C VAL A 193 4.25 16.15 3.30
N VAL A 194 4.11 17.31 2.68
CA VAL A 194 4.56 17.54 1.31
C VAL A 194 5.56 18.69 1.28
N ASP A 195 6.72 18.45 0.67
CA ASP A 195 7.67 19.51 0.34
C ASP A 195 7.09 20.45 -0.71
N GLN A 196 7.33 21.76 -0.61
CA GLN A 196 6.83 22.76 -1.57
C GLN A 196 7.24 22.44 -3.02
N ALA A 197 8.47 22.00 -3.21
CA ALA A 197 8.94 21.56 -4.53
C ALA A 197 8.24 20.28 -5.01
N ALA A 198 7.85 19.38 -4.07
CA ALA A 198 7.07 18.18 -4.40
C ALA A 198 5.64 18.52 -4.83
N LEU A 199 5.02 19.55 -4.24
CA LEU A 199 3.69 20.02 -4.62
C LEU A 199 3.65 20.47 -6.08
N GLN A 200 4.65 21.19 -6.55
CA GLN A 200 4.78 21.60 -7.96
C GLN A 200 4.87 20.39 -8.88
N LYS A 201 5.70 19.38 -8.51
CA LYS A 201 5.80 18.14 -9.29
C LYS A 201 4.52 17.31 -9.30
N ILE A 202 3.79 17.25 -8.18
CA ILE A 202 2.49 16.59 -8.12
C ILE A 202 1.52 17.25 -9.11
N GLN A 203 1.54 18.58 -9.20
CA GLN A 203 0.74 19.31 -10.18
C GLN A 203 1.14 18.97 -11.61
N GLU A 204 2.42 18.96 -11.94
CA GLU A 204 2.91 18.66 -13.30
C GLU A 204 2.56 17.24 -13.76
N VAL A 205 2.66 16.25 -12.85
CA VAL A 205 2.48 14.83 -13.17
C VAL A 205 0.99 14.43 -13.21
N PHE A 206 0.16 15.02 -12.35
CA PHE A 206 -1.21 14.58 -12.14
C PHE A 206 -2.28 15.58 -12.56
N ALA A 207 -1.98 16.82 -12.86
CA ALA A 207 -2.96 17.83 -13.32
C ALA A 207 -3.56 17.58 -14.73
#